data_9295ad34cbdc6ac4856a825fce94d0e6
#
_entry.id   9295ad34cbdc6ac4856a825fce94d0e6
#
_cell.length_a   1.000
_cell.length_b   1.000
_cell.length_c   1.000
_cell.angle_alpha   90.00
_cell.angle_beta   90.00
_cell.angle_gamma   90.00
#
_symmetry.space_group_name_H-M   'P 1'
#
loop_
_entity.id
_entity.type
_entity.pdbx_description
1 polymer ?
#
loop_
_entity_poly.entity_id
_entity_poly.type
_entity_poly.pdbx_seq_one_letter_code
_entity_poly.pdbx_strand_id
1 'polypeptide(L)'
;MPPSPPLTPLAAAVLHVGDPERILEIECGRGDGALFLAREFPSARVRGVDSSAEKIHAATARVGLDPEGRLAFKQGTPRSLPFPDDHFDLLVAVDADPAAAEASRVLRPGGFLALAATETSAAPSGFRGRLLRRRLARHGFESIWSEAAGDGSFSVLRLRGGGAPGLAL
;
A
#
# COMPACT_ATOMS: atom_id res chain seq x y z
N MET A 1 -1.65 25.02 8.28
CA MET A 1 -1.70 23.57 8.09
C MET A 1 -0.46 22.96 8.75
N PRO A 2 -0.62 21.94 9.55
CA PRO A 2 0.55 21.21 10.01
C PRO A 2 1.25 20.59 8.79
N PRO A 3 2.60 20.54 8.77
CA PRO A 3 3.29 19.85 7.69
C PRO A 3 2.87 18.39 7.64
N SER A 4 2.73 17.86 6.43
CA SER A 4 2.49 16.43 6.26
C SER A 4 3.64 15.62 6.89
N PRO A 5 3.35 14.47 7.52
CA PRO A 5 4.41 13.63 8.06
C PRO A 5 5.44 13.29 6.97
N PRO A 6 6.73 13.19 7.30
CA PRO A 6 7.73 12.81 6.32
C PRO A 6 7.48 11.38 5.82
N LEU A 7 7.55 11.19 4.49
CA LEU A 7 7.37 9.89 3.85
C LEU A 7 8.64 9.01 3.85
N THR A 8 9.58 9.28 4.76
CA THR A 8 10.84 8.53 4.85
C THR A 8 10.64 7.01 4.95
N PRO A 9 9.71 6.49 5.78
CA PRO A 9 9.46 5.06 5.83
C PRO A 9 8.92 4.49 4.51
N LEU A 10 8.07 5.22 3.80
CA LEU A 10 7.60 4.81 2.49
C LEU A 10 8.73 4.84 1.45
N ALA A 11 9.54 5.88 1.44
CA ALA A 11 10.71 5.99 0.56
C ALA A 11 11.70 4.84 0.76
N ALA A 12 11.92 4.41 2.00
CA ALA A 12 12.73 3.25 2.31
C ALA A 12 12.07 1.94 1.86
N ALA A 13 10.77 1.77 2.07
CA ALA A 13 10.03 0.58 1.70
C ALA A 13 10.06 0.31 0.19
N VAL A 14 9.93 1.33 -0.65
CA VAL A 14 9.87 1.16 -2.11
C VAL A 14 11.19 0.68 -2.72
N LEU A 15 12.30 0.75 -2.01
CA LEU A 15 13.57 0.15 -2.44
C LEU A 15 13.54 -1.38 -2.46
N HIS A 16 12.54 -2.00 -1.84
CA HIS A 16 12.42 -3.45 -1.69
C HIS A 16 11.27 -4.08 -2.49
N VAL A 17 10.59 -3.32 -3.35
CA VAL A 17 9.40 -3.80 -4.07
C VAL A 17 9.60 -3.98 -5.59
N GLY A 18 10.82 -3.83 -6.07
CA GLY A 18 11.12 -3.95 -7.49
C GLY A 18 10.58 -2.77 -8.32
N ASP A 19 10.01 -3.07 -9.47
CA ASP A 19 9.49 -2.08 -10.42
C ASP A 19 8.01 -2.37 -10.73
N PRO A 20 7.09 -1.97 -9.84
CA PRO A 20 5.68 -2.24 -9.99
C PRO A 20 5.07 -1.40 -11.14
N GLU A 21 4.17 -2.01 -11.90
CA GLU A 21 3.43 -1.36 -12.97
C GLU A 21 2.08 -0.78 -12.52
N ARG A 22 1.46 -1.39 -11.51
CA ARG A 22 0.16 -0.98 -10.95
C ARG A 22 0.24 -0.93 -9.44
N ILE A 23 0.02 0.26 -8.89
CA ILE A 23 0.18 0.56 -7.47
C ILE A 23 -1.15 1.05 -6.90
N LEU A 24 -1.53 0.52 -5.74
CA LEU A 24 -2.66 0.99 -4.96
C LEU A 24 -2.18 1.52 -3.61
N GLU A 25 -2.58 2.73 -3.24
CA GLU A 25 -2.47 3.25 -1.88
C GLU A 25 -3.85 3.28 -1.22
N ILE A 26 -4.00 2.60 -0.10
CA ILE A 26 -5.22 2.63 0.72
C ILE A 26 -5.12 3.74 1.76
N GLU A 27 -6.30 4.33 2.09
CA GLU A 27 -6.39 5.50 2.98
C GLU A 27 -5.40 6.61 2.58
N CYS A 28 -5.42 6.92 1.30
CA CYS A 28 -4.45 7.82 0.67
C CYS A 28 -4.55 9.29 1.11
N GLY A 29 -5.56 9.64 1.89
CA GLY A 29 -5.77 11.00 2.35
C GLY A 29 -5.84 11.99 1.19
N ARG A 30 -5.07 13.06 1.27
CA ARG A 30 -5.00 14.11 0.24
C ARG A 30 -3.97 13.82 -0.86
N GLY A 31 -3.44 12.61 -0.91
CA GLY A 31 -2.65 12.11 -2.02
C GLY A 31 -1.15 12.30 -1.91
N ASP A 32 -0.59 12.62 -0.73
CA ASP A 32 0.86 12.82 -0.59
C ASP A 32 1.66 11.58 -0.96
N GLY A 33 1.26 10.41 -0.44
CA GLY A 33 1.89 9.13 -0.76
C GLY A 33 1.72 8.74 -2.22
N ALA A 34 0.52 8.88 -2.77
CA ALA A 34 0.24 8.55 -4.16
C ALA A 34 1.03 9.45 -5.15
N LEU A 35 1.18 10.74 -4.85
CA LEU A 35 2.02 11.65 -5.61
C LEU A 35 3.50 11.25 -5.55
N PHE A 36 3.98 10.87 -4.37
CA PHE A 36 5.34 10.35 -4.21
C PHE A 36 5.55 9.09 -5.06
N LEU A 37 4.63 8.11 -4.98
CA LEU A 37 4.69 6.86 -5.75
C LEU A 37 4.67 7.10 -7.26
N ALA A 38 3.88 8.04 -7.74
CA ALA A 38 3.81 8.40 -9.15
C ALA A 38 5.11 9.03 -9.67
N ARG A 39 5.85 9.72 -8.82
CA ARG A 39 7.18 10.28 -9.14
C ARG A 39 8.27 9.23 -9.09
N GLU A 40 8.22 8.35 -8.08
CA GLU A 40 9.21 7.29 -7.89
C GLU A 40 9.12 6.23 -8.99
N PHE A 41 7.90 5.91 -9.44
CA PHE A 41 7.63 4.94 -10.50
C PHE A 41 6.95 5.62 -11.70
N PRO A 42 7.70 6.33 -12.56
CA PRO A 42 7.11 7.17 -13.61
C PRO A 42 6.37 6.38 -14.69
N SER A 43 6.63 5.08 -14.82
CA SER A 43 5.91 4.20 -15.76
C SER A 43 4.69 3.52 -15.14
N ALA A 44 4.52 3.60 -13.82
CA ALA A 44 3.43 2.94 -13.12
C ALA A 44 2.12 3.70 -13.23
N ARG A 45 1.02 2.94 -13.11
CA ARG A 45 -0.32 3.47 -12.85
C ARG A 45 -0.60 3.41 -11.36
N VAL A 46 -0.83 4.57 -10.76
CA VAL A 46 -1.08 4.70 -9.32
C VAL A 46 -2.55 5.01 -9.08
N ARG A 47 -3.14 4.32 -8.12
CA ARG A 47 -4.51 4.56 -7.63
C ARG A 47 -4.47 4.82 -6.14
N GLY A 48 -5.18 5.84 -5.71
CA GLY A 48 -5.39 6.13 -4.29
C GLY A 48 -6.86 5.91 -3.93
N VAL A 49 -7.10 5.31 -2.77
CA VAL A 49 -8.45 5.08 -2.22
C VAL A 49 -8.52 5.65 -0.82
N ASP A 50 -9.60 6.36 -0.54
CA ASP A 50 -9.95 6.86 0.80
C ASP A 50 -11.47 6.84 1.00
N SER A 51 -11.92 6.66 2.21
CA SER A 51 -13.35 6.68 2.53
C SER A 51 -13.95 8.08 2.52
N SER A 52 -13.13 9.11 2.68
CA SER A 52 -13.55 10.51 2.68
C SER A 52 -13.64 11.07 1.26
N ALA A 53 -14.85 11.37 0.81
CA ALA A 53 -15.08 12.02 -0.49
C ALA A 53 -14.38 13.40 -0.59
N GLU A 54 -14.31 14.14 0.53
CA GLU A 54 -13.61 15.43 0.61
C GLU A 54 -12.11 15.28 0.34
N LYS A 55 -11.47 14.30 0.97
CA LYS A 55 -10.05 14.01 0.76
C LYS A 55 -9.75 13.57 -0.67
N ILE A 56 -10.61 12.72 -1.25
CA ILE A 56 -10.51 12.30 -2.65
C ILE A 56 -10.65 13.49 -3.60
N HIS A 57 -11.58 14.39 -3.33
CA HIS A 57 -11.74 15.61 -4.13
C HIS A 57 -10.48 16.49 -4.05
N ALA A 58 -9.94 16.70 -2.85
CA ALA A 58 -8.72 17.47 -2.65
C ALA A 58 -7.50 16.82 -3.32
N ALA A 59 -7.35 15.50 -3.24
CA ALA A 59 -6.28 14.76 -3.90
C ALA A 59 -6.37 14.88 -5.42
N THR A 60 -7.57 14.72 -5.99
CA THR A 60 -7.81 14.86 -7.43
C THR A 60 -7.46 16.27 -7.93
N ALA A 61 -7.84 17.31 -7.18
CA ALA A 61 -7.53 18.69 -7.53
C ALA A 61 -6.01 18.97 -7.56
N ARG A 62 -5.23 18.31 -6.71
CA ARG A 62 -3.76 18.46 -6.66
C ARG A 62 -3.05 17.86 -7.87
N VAL A 63 -3.59 16.83 -8.48
CA VAL A 63 -2.99 16.17 -9.65
C VAL A 63 -3.01 17.10 -10.87
N GLY A 64 -4.05 17.90 -11.01
CA GLY A 64 -4.22 18.77 -12.17
C GLY A 64 -4.44 17.98 -13.46
N LEU A 65 -3.78 18.40 -14.53
CA LEU A 65 -3.85 17.73 -15.83
C LEU A 65 -2.97 16.47 -15.83
N ASP A 66 -3.60 15.32 -15.99
CA ASP A 66 -2.94 14.02 -16.21
C ASP A 66 -3.57 13.33 -17.42
N PRO A 67 -3.17 13.71 -18.65
CA PRO A 67 -3.79 13.19 -19.87
C PRO A 67 -3.64 11.68 -20.04
N GLU A 68 -2.64 11.07 -19.43
CA GLU A 68 -2.42 9.63 -19.49
C GLU A 68 -3.20 8.85 -18.41
N GLY A 69 -3.81 9.56 -17.46
CA GLY A 69 -4.56 8.94 -16.37
C GLY A 69 -3.72 8.01 -15.48
N ARG A 70 -2.44 8.33 -15.31
CA ARG A 70 -1.53 7.49 -14.52
C ARG A 70 -1.81 7.54 -13.03
N LEU A 71 -2.24 8.69 -12.53
CA LEU A 71 -2.59 8.90 -11.13
C LEU A 71 -4.06 9.27 -11.00
N ALA A 72 -4.84 8.45 -10.33
CA ALA A 72 -6.25 8.70 -10.09
C ALA A 72 -6.67 8.26 -8.69
N PHE A 73 -7.73 8.89 -8.19
CA PHE A 73 -8.28 8.66 -6.86
C PHE A 73 -9.74 8.21 -6.94
N LYS A 74 -10.12 7.33 -6.02
CA LYS A 74 -11.47 6.78 -5.94
C LYS A 74 -11.90 6.60 -4.49
N GLN A 75 -13.16 6.89 -4.20
CA GLN A 75 -13.71 6.62 -2.88
C GLN A 75 -13.87 5.11 -2.65
N GLY A 76 -13.47 4.63 -1.48
CA GLY A 76 -13.58 3.24 -1.06
C GLY A 76 -12.98 3.02 0.31
N THR A 77 -13.12 1.81 0.83
CA THR A 77 -12.60 1.42 2.14
C THR A 77 -11.62 0.26 2.02
N PRO A 78 -10.72 0.07 3.00
CA PRO A 78 -9.81 -1.09 2.99
C PRO A 78 -10.52 -2.46 2.96
N ARG A 79 -11.75 -2.52 3.44
CA ARG A 79 -12.57 -3.75 3.48
C ARG A 79 -13.40 -3.99 2.22
N SER A 80 -13.50 -2.99 1.37
CA SER A 80 -14.25 -3.07 0.11
C SER A 80 -13.57 -2.19 -0.93
N LEU A 81 -12.55 -2.75 -1.56
CA LEU A 81 -11.77 -2.07 -2.57
C LEU A 81 -12.46 -2.13 -3.93
N PRO A 82 -12.65 -0.99 -4.61
CA PRO A 82 -13.39 -0.93 -5.88
C PRO A 82 -12.51 -1.33 -7.08
N PHE A 83 -11.82 -2.45 -6.98
CA PHE A 83 -10.93 -2.98 -8.01
C PHE A 83 -11.11 -4.49 -8.17
N PRO A 84 -10.79 -5.04 -9.35
CA PRO A 84 -10.86 -6.48 -9.60
C PRO A 84 -9.76 -7.24 -8.86
N ASP A 85 -9.90 -8.58 -8.85
CA ASP A 85 -8.90 -9.49 -8.33
C ASP A 85 -7.59 -9.40 -9.14
N ASP A 86 -6.47 -9.72 -8.50
CA ASP A 86 -5.15 -9.87 -9.13
C ASP A 86 -4.75 -8.65 -10.00
N HIS A 87 -5.11 -7.45 -9.55
CA HIS A 87 -4.96 -6.23 -10.36
C HIS A 87 -3.66 -5.46 -10.11
N PHE A 88 -3.18 -5.43 -8.86
CA PHE A 88 -2.03 -4.63 -8.46
C PHE A 88 -0.78 -5.45 -8.20
N ASP A 89 0.37 -4.83 -8.46
CA ASP A 89 1.71 -5.38 -8.15
C ASP A 89 2.18 -4.94 -6.77
N LEU A 90 1.74 -3.76 -6.33
CA LEU A 90 2.09 -3.15 -5.05
C LEU A 90 0.86 -2.52 -4.42
N LEU A 91 0.63 -2.86 -3.15
CA LEU A 91 -0.32 -2.18 -2.27
C LEU A 91 0.45 -1.47 -1.17
N VAL A 92 0.13 -0.20 -0.95
CA VAL A 92 0.78 0.66 0.05
C VAL A 92 -0.24 1.10 1.09
N ALA A 93 0.17 1.03 2.35
CA ALA A 93 -0.56 1.58 3.49
C ALA A 93 0.40 2.41 4.35
N VAL A 94 0.16 3.71 4.41
CA VAL A 94 0.91 4.65 5.26
C VAL A 94 0.02 5.05 6.43
N ASP A 95 0.44 4.73 7.64
CA ASP A 95 -0.32 4.95 8.87
C ASP A 95 -1.75 4.38 8.81
N ALA A 96 -1.94 3.29 8.10
CA ALA A 96 -3.21 2.64 7.85
C ALA A 96 -3.06 1.12 7.93
N ASP A 97 -4.15 0.45 8.29
CA ASP A 97 -4.20 -1.02 8.37
C ASP A 97 -4.96 -1.59 7.16
N PRO A 98 -4.33 -2.40 6.31
CA PRO A 98 -5.04 -3.11 5.26
C PRO A 98 -5.96 -4.19 5.84
N ALA A 99 -7.07 -4.46 5.16
CA ALA A 99 -7.85 -5.66 5.39
C ALA A 99 -7.19 -6.83 4.64
N ALA A 100 -6.71 -7.82 5.35
CA ALA A 100 -5.88 -8.89 4.78
C ALA A 100 -6.57 -9.63 3.62
N ALA A 101 -7.87 -9.90 3.72
CA ALA A 101 -8.64 -10.56 2.66
C ALA A 101 -8.68 -9.72 1.37
N GLU A 102 -8.98 -8.42 1.47
CA GLU A 102 -9.04 -7.52 0.31
C GLU A 102 -7.63 -7.26 -0.26
N ALA A 103 -6.63 -7.10 0.59
CA ALA A 103 -5.25 -6.94 0.14
C ALA A 103 -4.78 -8.16 -0.68
N SER A 104 -5.06 -9.37 -0.20
CA SER A 104 -4.72 -10.60 -0.93
C SER A 104 -5.54 -10.77 -2.22
N ARG A 105 -6.78 -10.28 -2.25
CA ARG A 105 -7.65 -10.36 -3.43
C ARG A 105 -7.18 -9.47 -4.57
N VAL A 106 -6.86 -8.21 -4.26
CA VAL A 106 -6.50 -7.22 -5.31
C VAL A 106 -5.05 -7.28 -5.76
N LEU A 107 -4.16 -7.87 -4.94
CA LEU A 107 -2.77 -8.09 -5.32
C LEU A 107 -2.63 -9.33 -6.20
N ARG A 108 -1.80 -9.24 -7.22
CA ARG A 108 -1.36 -10.41 -7.99
C ARG A 108 -0.55 -11.35 -7.10
N PRO A 109 -0.59 -12.66 -7.37
CA PRO A 109 0.39 -13.58 -6.78
C PRO A 109 1.82 -13.10 -7.01
N GLY A 110 2.63 -13.04 -5.95
CA GLY A 110 3.97 -12.48 -5.99
C GLY A 110 4.04 -10.96 -5.83
N GLY A 111 2.91 -10.28 -5.73
CA GLY A 111 2.84 -8.84 -5.46
C GLY A 111 3.28 -8.48 -4.05
N PHE A 112 3.58 -7.21 -3.83
CA PHE A 112 4.10 -6.70 -2.57
C PHE A 112 3.06 -5.85 -1.82
N LEU A 113 3.14 -5.93 -0.49
CA LEU A 113 2.45 -5.06 0.45
C LEU A 113 3.51 -4.26 1.22
N ALA A 114 3.49 -2.95 1.11
CA ALA A 114 4.34 -2.05 1.88
C ALA A 114 3.51 -1.37 2.98
N LEU A 115 3.89 -1.62 4.22
CA LEU A 115 3.32 -0.97 5.41
C LEU A 115 4.34 0.05 5.92
N ALA A 116 3.96 1.30 5.99
CA ALA A 116 4.80 2.37 6.52
C ALA A 116 4.10 3.06 7.69
N ALA A 117 4.83 3.26 8.77
CA ALA A 117 4.42 4.06 9.92
C ALA A 117 5.34 5.28 10.00
N THR A 118 4.79 6.48 9.93
CA THR A 118 5.56 7.72 9.90
C THR A 118 6.16 8.10 11.25
N GLU A 119 5.58 7.57 12.35
CA GLU A 119 6.08 7.75 13.70
C GLU A 119 6.27 6.39 14.40
N THR A 120 7.25 6.31 15.28
CA THR A 120 7.53 5.08 16.05
C THR A 120 6.36 4.64 16.92
N SER A 121 5.56 5.60 17.40
CA SER A 121 4.34 5.33 18.19
C SER A 121 3.23 4.63 17.38
N ALA A 122 3.24 4.81 16.06
CA ALA A 122 2.31 4.16 15.13
C ALA A 122 2.85 2.81 14.60
N ALA A 123 4.09 2.46 14.95
CA ALA A 123 4.72 1.24 14.48
C ALA A 123 3.93 0.00 14.92
N PRO A 124 3.77 -1.01 14.05
CA PRO A 124 3.01 -2.23 14.35
C PRO A 124 3.76 -3.20 15.29
N SER A 125 4.53 -2.68 16.22
CA SER A 125 5.26 -3.46 17.23
C SER A 125 4.40 -3.89 18.41
N GLY A 126 3.22 -3.28 18.60
CA GLY A 126 2.30 -3.61 19.67
C GLY A 126 1.36 -4.78 19.35
N PHE A 127 0.40 -5.01 20.25
CA PHE A 127 -0.63 -6.07 20.08
C PHE A 127 -1.39 -5.98 18.76
N ARG A 128 -1.77 -4.79 18.32
CA ARG A 128 -2.47 -4.57 17.05
C ARG A 128 -1.61 -4.98 15.85
N GLY A 129 -0.33 -4.66 15.87
CA GLY A 129 0.60 -5.05 14.81
C GLY A 129 0.81 -6.54 14.73
N ARG A 130 0.90 -7.24 15.87
CA ARG A 130 0.99 -8.72 15.89
C ARG A 130 -0.28 -9.37 15.34
N LEU A 131 -1.44 -8.82 15.66
CA LEU A 131 -2.71 -9.32 15.14
C LEU A 131 -2.82 -9.12 13.63
N LEU A 132 -2.43 -7.95 13.13
CA LEU A 132 -2.39 -7.66 11.70
C LEU A 132 -1.46 -8.64 10.97
N ARG A 133 -0.24 -8.85 11.47
CA ARG A 133 0.72 -9.81 10.87
C ARG A 133 0.18 -11.23 10.81
N ARG A 134 -0.52 -11.68 11.86
CA ARG A 134 -1.18 -13.01 11.87
C ARG A 134 -2.27 -13.10 10.81
N ARG A 135 -3.09 -12.05 10.66
CA ARG A 135 -4.14 -12.02 9.62
C ARG A 135 -3.53 -12.03 8.24
N LEU A 136 -2.50 -11.23 7.99
CA LEU A 136 -1.79 -11.21 6.72
C LEU A 136 -1.16 -12.57 6.41
N ALA A 137 -0.50 -13.20 7.38
CA ALA A 137 0.09 -14.53 7.20
C ALA A 137 -0.95 -15.60 6.82
N ARG A 138 -2.16 -15.55 7.41
CA ARG A 138 -3.26 -16.45 7.06
C ARG A 138 -3.76 -16.27 5.63
N HIS A 139 -3.58 -15.07 5.06
CA HIS A 139 -3.96 -14.74 3.68
C HIS A 139 -2.79 -14.84 2.69
N GLY A 140 -1.72 -15.52 3.06
CA GLY A 140 -0.62 -15.85 2.16
C GLY A 140 0.51 -14.83 2.10
N PHE A 141 0.50 -13.81 2.95
CA PHE A 141 1.59 -12.86 3.03
C PHE A 141 2.75 -13.39 3.87
N GLU A 142 3.95 -13.21 3.38
CA GLU A 142 5.19 -13.46 4.12
C GLU A 142 6.03 -12.19 4.23
N SER A 143 6.62 -11.97 5.40
CA SER A 143 7.46 -10.82 5.66
C SER A 143 8.80 -10.98 4.95
N ILE A 144 9.17 -9.99 4.15
CA ILE A 144 10.45 -9.96 3.42
C ILE A 144 11.44 -9.03 4.11
N TRP A 145 10.99 -7.86 4.57
CA TRP A 145 11.84 -6.85 5.15
C TRP A 145 11.10 -6.03 6.20
N SER A 146 11.78 -5.65 7.27
CA SER A 146 11.25 -4.70 8.27
C SER A 146 12.40 -3.94 8.89
N GLU A 147 12.29 -2.61 8.92
CA GLU A 147 13.34 -1.74 9.41
C GLU A 147 12.78 -0.41 9.93
N ALA A 148 13.54 0.24 10.82
CA ALA A 148 13.28 1.62 11.20
C ALA A 148 13.77 2.56 10.08
N ALA A 149 13.04 3.64 9.83
CA ALA A 149 13.40 4.64 8.83
C ALA A 149 12.95 6.04 9.28
N GLY A 150 13.89 6.92 9.51
CA GLY A 150 13.61 8.24 10.11
C GLY A 150 13.00 8.07 11.50
N ASP A 151 11.93 8.80 11.76
CA ASP A 151 11.16 8.73 13.02
C ASP A 151 10.14 7.58 13.06
N GLY A 152 10.07 6.80 12.00
CA GLY A 152 9.11 5.73 11.82
C GLY A 152 9.74 4.38 11.48
N SER A 153 8.94 3.55 10.85
CA SER A 153 9.35 2.20 10.41
C SER A 153 8.55 1.74 9.20
N PHE A 154 9.06 0.71 8.54
CA PHE A 154 8.32 0.07 7.45
C PHE A 154 8.47 -1.45 7.50
N SER A 155 7.52 -2.12 6.86
CA SER A 155 7.57 -3.55 6.57
C SER A 155 7.16 -3.79 5.13
N VAL A 156 7.88 -4.68 4.46
CA VAL A 156 7.52 -5.16 3.13
C VAL A 156 7.18 -6.65 3.24
N LEU A 157 6.00 -7.01 2.73
CA LEU A 157 5.52 -8.37 2.67
C LEU A 157 5.27 -8.75 1.21
N ARG A 158 5.33 -10.03 0.91
CA ARG A 158 5.04 -10.56 -0.41
C ARG A 158 3.87 -11.54 -0.33
N LEU A 159 2.93 -11.39 -1.24
CA LEU A 159 1.87 -12.38 -1.42
C LEU A 159 2.45 -13.61 -2.13
N ARG A 160 2.35 -14.78 -1.51
CA ARG A 160 2.80 -16.03 -2.12
C ARG A 160 2.11 -16.24 -3.45
N GLY A 161 2.86 -16.65 -4.45
CA GLY A 161 2.30 -17.13 -5.70
C GLY A 161 1.46 -18.38 -5.42
N GLY A 162 0.27 -18.48 -6.03
CA GLY A 162 -0.55 -19.69 -5.98
C GLY A 162 0.19 -20.85 -6.64
N GLY A 163 1.09 -21.49 -5.90
CA GLY A 163 1.52 -22.83 -6.20
C GLY A 163 0.35 -23.75 -5.86
N ALA A 164 -0.18 -24.48 -6.82
CA ALA A 164 -1.02 -25.62 -6.54
C ALA A 164 -0.31 -26.45 -5.45
N PRO A 165 -1.05 -27.00 -4.46
CA PRO A 165 -0.45 -27.91 -3.51
C PRO A 165 0.20 -29.03 -4.34
N GLY A 166 1.53 -29.10 -4.28
CA GLY A 166 2.27 -30.12 -4.97
C GLY A 166 1.69 -31.46 -4.55
N LEU A 167 1.17 -32.21 -5.51
CA LEU A 167 0.95 -33.63 -5.35
C LEU A 167 2.30 -34.22 -4.94
N ALA A 168 2.45 -34.45 -3.63
CA ALA A 168 3.51 -35.32 -3.14
C ALA A 168 3.21 -36.72 -3.71
N LEU A 169 4.03 -37.14 -4.64
CA LEU A 169 4.16 -38.55 -5.01
C LEU A 169 4.96 -39.27 -3.93
#